data_2a2d73c0b53a3020610aa8e5f2df21e5
#
_entry.id   2a2d73c0b53a3020610aa8e5f2df21e5
#
_cell.length_a   1.000
_cell.length_b   1.000
_cell.length_c   1.000
_cell.angle_alpha   90.00
_cell.angle_beta   90.00
_cell.angle_gamma   90.00
#
_symmetry.space_group_name_H-M   'P 1'
#
loop_
_entity.id
_entity.type
_entity.pdbx_description
1 polymer ?
#
loop_
_entity_poly.entity_id
_entity_poly.type
_entity_poly.pdbx_seq_one_letter_code
_entity_poly.pdbx_strand_id
1 'polypeptide(L)'
;MDVFFNRETVLFDVDAREKWDVVERMLDALTARGFCAGDPGHGREALIAAVREREAQCVTDLGHGFAFPHGRVPGLPCTGLCVARLARPVVFGAPGSEGVRVVALMLAPEEQSHVALKVMASFARLFSDPSKRELLFDLDDEDLFAALIQERVLSDSRPVTARDIMRPPIVSVAPETPLKEVTRIMNQHM
;
A
#
# COMPACT_ATOMS: atom_id res chain seq x y z
N MET A 1 4.01 -15.87 -9.67
CA MET A 1 3.16 -14.79 -9.14
C MET A 1 3.30 -13.65 -10.14
N ASP A 2 2.24 -13.33 -10.87
CA ASP A 2 2.30 -12.32 -11.93
C ASP A 2 2.18 -10.92 -11.32
N VAL A 3 3.31 -10.43 -10.77
CA VAL A 3 3.45 -9.08 -10.27
C VAL A 3 4.48 -8.34 -11.11
N PHE A 4 4.06 -7.26 -11.74
CA PHE A 4 4.95 -6.31 -12.39
C PHE A 4 5.67 -5.49 -11.32
N PHE A 5 6.83 -5.95 -10.93
CA PHE A 5 7.66 -5.35 -9.89
C PHE A 5 9.13 -5.66 -10.12
N ASN A 6 9.95 -4.65 -10.25
CA ASN A 6 11.39 -4.76 -10.48
C ASN A 6 12.14 -3.62 -9.79
N ARG A 7 13.47 -3.55 -9.95
CA ARG A 7 14.31 -2.51 -9.37
C ARG A 7 13.85 -1.09 -9.78
N GLU A 8 13.42 -0.92 -11.01
CA GLU A 8 13.04 0.38 -11.57
C GLU A 8 11.66 0.88 -11.10
N THR A 9 10.87 0.02 -10.47
CA THR A 9 9.61 0.39 -9.80
C THR A 9 9.78 0.63 -8.30
N VAL A 10 11.03 0.68 -7.83
CA VAL A 10 11.39 1.16 -6.50
C VAL A 10 12.02 2.55 -6.63
N LEU A 11 11.34 3.54 -6.08
CA LEU A 11 11.75 4.94 -6.13
C LEU A 11 12.38 5.35 -4.80
N PHE A 12 13.43 6.15 -4.88
CA PHE A 12 14.18 6.58 -3.71
C PHE A 12 14.22 8.10 -3.63
N ASP A 13 14.11 8.66 -2.44
CA ASP A 13 14.13 10.09 -2.13
C ASP A 13 13.16 10.93 -2.97
N VAL A 14 11.92 10.42 -3.10
CA VAL A 14 10.86 11.11 -3.83
C VAL A 14 10.49 12.40 -3.11
N ASP A 15 10.79 13.56 -3.74
CA ASP A 15 10.38 14.87 -3.22
C ASP A 15 8.96 15.20 -3.68
N ALA A 16 8.01 15.06 -2.77
CA ALA A 16 6.59 15.36 -2.99
C ALA A 16 6.02 16.13 -1.80
N ARG A 17 4.98 16.93 -2.03
CA ARG A 17 4.39 17.79 -1.02
C ARG A 17 3.09 17.26 -0.46
N GLU A 18 2.37 16.48 -1.24
CA GLU A 18 1.06 15.96 -0.89
C GLU A 18 0.87 14.53 -1.41
N LYS A 19 -0.11 13.84 -0.85
CA LYS A 19 -0.44 12.45 -1.15
C LYS A 19 -0.57 12.17 -2.65
N TRP A 20 -1.32 13.01 -3.36
CA TRP A 20 -1.60 12.75 -4.77
C TRP A 20 -0.40 12.99 -5.68
N ASP A 21 0.49 13.92 -5.34
CA ASP A 21 1.78 14.10 -6.04
C ASP A 21 2.63 12.82 -5.92
N VAL A 22 2.68 12.21 -4.72
CA VAL A 22 3.36 10.93 -4.53
C VAL A 22 2.76 9.82 -5.40
N VAL A 23 1.44 9.63 -5.33
CA VAL A 23 0.74 8.55 -6.04
C VAL A 23 0.89 8.72 -7.55
N GLU A 24 0.77 9.94 -8.07
CA GLU A 24 0.91 10.22 -9.50
C GLU A 24 2.32 9.94 -10.01
N ARG A 25 3.37 10.34 -9.28
CA ARG A 25 4.76 10.01 -9.63
C ARG A 25 5.03 8.51 -9.64
N MET A 26 4.47 7.78 -8.68
CA MET A 26 4.60 6.32 -8.63
C MET A 26 3.87 5.65 -9.80
N LEU A 27 2.70 6.16 -10.18
CA LEU A 27 1.96 5.68 -11.34
C LEU A 27 2.71 5.97 -12.64
N ASP A 28 3.27 7.19 -12.77
CA ASP A 28 4.09 7.55 -13.91
C ASP A 28 5.33 6.64 -14.04
N ALA A 29 5.95 6.29 -12.93
CA ALA A 29 7.05 5.33 -12.93
C ALA A 29 6.61 3.93 -13.41
N LEU A 30 5.47 3.42 -12.98
CA LEU A 30 4.94 2.14 -13.45
C LEU A 30 4.65 2.16 -14.95
N THR A 31 3.93 3.17 -15.42
CA THR A 31 3.53 3.27 -16.85
C THR A 31 4.73 3.51 -17.76
N ALA A 32 5.70 4.33 -17.34
CA ALA A 32 6.94 4.55 -18.08
C ALA A 32 7.80 3.27 -18.24
N ARG A 33 7.63 2.28 -17.34
CA ARG A 33 8.32 0.96 -17.42
C ARG A 33 7.50 -0.09 -18.16
N GLY A 34 6.39 0.30 -18.77
CA GLY A 34 5.59 -0.57 -19.61
C GLY A 34 4.43 -1.27 -18.90
N PHE A 35 4.13 -0.91 -17.64
CA PHE A 35 2.89 -1.39 -17.01
C PHE A 35 1.69 -0.92 -17.82
N CYS A 36 0.87 -1.85 -18.29
CA CYS A 36 -0.27 -1.63 -19.21
C CYS A 36 0.11 -0.98 -20.55
N ALA A 37 1.36 -1.13 -21.02
CA ALA A 37 1.78 -0.55 -22.28
C ALA A 37 0.97 -1.13 -23.45
N GLY A 38 0.39 -0.22 -24.27
CA GLY A 38 -0.41 -0.58 -25.44
C GLY A 38 -1.83 -1.03 -25.15
N ASP A 39 -2.29 -0.95 -23.91
CA ASP A 39 -3.67 -1.26 -23.52
C ASP A 39 -4.51 0.03 -23.45
N PRO A 40 -5.38 0.30 -24.45
CA PRO A 40 -6.17 1.54 -24.48
C PRO A 40 -7.24 1.60 -23.38
N GLY A 41 -7.61 0.47 -22.79
CA GLY A 41 -8.59 0.38 -21.71
C GLY A 41 -8.03 0.76 -20.33
N HIS A 42 -6.71 0.72 -20.17
CA HIS A 42 -6.03 0.92 -18.89
C HIS A 42 -5.04 2.09 -18.92
N GLY A 43 -5.49 3.21 -19.49
CA GLY A 43 -4.70 4.43 -19.51
C GLY A 43 -4.48 5.02 -18.10
N ARG A 44 -3.47 5.90 -17.97
CA ARG A 44 -3.08 6.55 -16.72
C ARG A 44 -4.27 7.11 -15.92
N GLU A 45 -5.23 7.73 -16.60
CA GLU A 45 -6.41 8.34 -15.97
C GLU A 45 -7.33 7.31 -15.31
N ALA A 46 -7.52 6.16 -15.95
CA ALA A 46 -8.33 5.07 -15.40
C ALA A 46 -7.64 4.46 -14.15
N LEU A 47 -6.33 4.30 -14.20
CA LEU A 47 -5.55 3.76 -13.09
C LEU A 47 -5.57 4.69 -11.87
N ILE A 48 -5.39 5.99 -12.05
CA ILE A 48 -5.43 6.96 -10.94
C ILE A 48 -6.87 7.09 -10.38
N ALA A 49 -7.90 7.01 -11.23
CA ALA A 49 -9.29 7.04 -10.81
C ALA A 49 -9.63 5.87 -9.87
N ALA A 50 -9.17 4.65 -10.18
CA ALA A 50 -9.37 3.48 -9.34
C ALA A 50 -8.69 3.64 -7.95
N VAL A 51 -7.50 4.23 -7.89
CA VAL A 51 -6.84 4.52 -6.60
C VAL A 51 -7.61 5.58 -5.83
N ARG A 52 -8.10 6.64 -6.49
CA ARG A 52 -8.88 7.70 -5.86
C ARG A 52 -10.19 7.19 -5.29
N GLU A 53 -10.89 6.35 -6.04
CA GLU A 53 -12.14 5.73 -5.61
C GLU A 53 -11.93 4.87 -4.35
N ARG A 54 -10.87 4.04 -4.35
CA ARG A 54 -10.53 3.21 -3.20
C ARG A 54 -10.15 4.04 -1.98
N GLU A 55 -9.39 5.09 -2.16
CA GLU A 55 -8.94 5.98 -1.08
C GLU A 55 -10.11 6.78 -0.48
N ALA A 56 -11.13 7.11 -1.29
CA ALA A 56 -12.35 7.77 -0.81
C ALA A 56 -13.21 6.88 0.10
N GLN A 57 -13.14 5.56 -0.07
CA GLN A 57 -13.84 4.59 0.79
C GLN A 57 -13.18 4.46 2.17
N CYS A 58 -11.86 4.44 2.22
CA CYS A 58 -11.10 4.31 3.44
C CYS A 58 -9.65 4.73 3.19
N VAL A 59 -9.13 5.59 4.02
CA VAL A 59 -7.74 6.05 3.96
C VAL A 59 -6.80 4.86 4.07
N THR A 60 -5.79 4.85 3.20
CA THR A 60 -4.80 3.76 3.11
C THR A 60 -3.50 4.05 3.88
N ASP A 61 -3.49 5.05 4.74
CA ASP A 61 -2.45 5.25 5.76
C ASP A 61 -2.54 4.13 6.80
N LEU A 62 -1.51 3.32 6.89
CA LEU A 62 -1.46 2.17 7.80
C LEU A 62 -0.82 2.52 9.16
N GLY A 63 -0.42 3.77 9.33
CA GLY A 63 0.34 4.23 10.49
C GLY A 63 1.82 3.87 10.41
N HIS A 64 2.58 4.25 11.43
CA HIS A 64 4.01 3.95 11.53
C HIS A 64 4.85 4.44 10.34
N GLY A 65 4.45 5.54 9.70
CA GLY A 65 5.16 6.10 8.55
C GLY A 65 4.98 5.35 7.24
N PHE A 66 3.96 4.47 7.13
CA PHE A 66 3.71 3.66 5.94
C PHE A 66 2.28 3.81 5.40
N ALA A 67 2.15 4.01 4.08
CA ALA A 67 0.87 4.01 3.39
C ALA A 67 0.84 3.00 2.24
N PHE A 68 -0.35 2.45 1.98
CA PHE A 68 -0.57 1.45 0.94
C PHE A 68 -1.74 1.84 0.01
N PRO A 69 -1.64 2.95 -0.77
CA PRO A 69 -2.64 3.26 -1.77
C PRO A 69 -2.75 2.13 -2.80
N HIS A 70 -3.98 1.76 -3.13
CA HIS A 70 -4.22 0.69 -4.09
C HIS A 70 -5.52 0.89 -4.86
N GLY A 71 -5.61 0.30 -6.03
CA GLY A 71 -6.81 0.27 -6.85
C GLY A 71 -7.05 -1.12 -7.42
N ARG A 72 -8.32 -1.47 -7.60
CA ARG A 72 -8.73 -2.65 -8.36
C ARG A 72 -9.23 -2.19 -9.71
N VAL A 73 -8.74 -2.81 -10.76
CA VAL A 73 -9.05 -2.42 -12.14
C VAL A 73 -9.41 -3.69 -12.91
N PRO A 74 -10.65 -3.82 -13.41
CA PRO A 74 -11.07 -4.97 -14.19
C PRO A 74 -10.21 -5.15 -15.43
N GLY A 75 -9.84 -6.37 -15.76
CA GLY A 75 -9.15 -6.70 -17.00
C GLY A 75 -7.65 -6.35 -17.03
N LEU A 76 -7.04 -5.91 -15.94
CA LEU A 76 -5.59 -5.75 -15.88
C LEU A 76 -4.88 -7.09 -16.15
N PRO A 77 -3.79 -7.09 -16.94
CA PRO A 77 -3.06 -8.33 -17.26
C PRO A 77 -2.31 -8.93 -16.06
N CYS A 78 -1.89 -8.09 -15.12
CA CYS A 78 -1.15 -8.50 -13.93
C CYS A 78 -1.25 -7.44 -12.84
N THR A 79 -0.81 -7.77 -11.62
CA THR A 79 -0.69 -6.81 -10.53
C THR A 79 0.54 -5.93 -10.73
N GLY A 80 0.37 -4.60 -10.76
CA GLY A 80 1.47 -3.61 -10.75
C GLY A 80 1.78 -3.17 -9.33
N LEU A 81 3.06 -3.09 -8.99
CA LEU A 81 3.55 -2.62 -7.69
C LEU A 81 4.68 -1.61 -7.88
N CYS A 82 4.56 -0.47 -7.22
CA CYS A 82 5.63 0.52 -7.10
C CYS A 82 5.83 0.85 -5.62
N VAL A 83 7.08 0.98 -5.19
CA VAL A 83 7.42 1.36 -3.82
C VAL A 83 8.22 2.63 -3.84
N ALA A 84 7.89 3.60 -3.01
CA ALA A 84 8.60 4.87 -2.91
C ALA A 84 9.05 5.14 -1.47
N ARG A 85 10.33 5.46 -1.28
CA ARG A 85 10.81 6.16 -0.10
C ARG A 85 10.71 7.66 -0.37
N LEU A 86 10.14 8.40 0.58
CA LEU A 86 9.95 9.84 0.44
C LEU A 86 11.16 10.58 1.05
N ALA A 87 11.60 11.66 0.39
CA ALA A 87 12.67 12.52 0.89
C ALA A 87 12.28 13.23 2.19
N ARG A 88 10.99 13.45 2.39
CA ARG A 88 10.38 14.01 3.60
C ARG A 88 9.02 13.37 3.87
N PRO A 89 8.59 13.30 5.15
CA PRO A 89 7.28 12.75 5.47
C PRO A 89 6.14 13.53 4.82
N VAL A 90 5.15 12.81 4.27
CA VAL A 90 3.94 13.37 3.65
C VAL A 90 2.69 12.85 4.37
N VAL A 91 1.72 13.72 4.65
CA VAL A 91 0.47 13.35 5.30
C VAL A 91 -0.45 12.63 4.31
N PHE A 92 -0.82 11.39 4.62
CA PHE A 92 -1.76 10.56 3.86
C PHE A 92 -3.13 10.45 4.53
N GLY A 93 -3.16 10.48 5.85
CA GLY A 93 -4.36 10.36 6.68
C GLY A 93 -5.05 11.69 6.97
N ALA A 94 -5.72 11.77 8.12
CA ALA A 94 -6.34 12.99 8.60
C ALA A 94 -5.28 14.06 8.92
N PRO A 95 -5.64 15.35 8.89
CA PRO A 95 -4.75 16.41 9.34
C PRO A 95 -4.22 16.15 10.75
N GLY A 96 -2.89 16.19 10.92
CA GLY A 96 -2.22 15.90 12.19
C GLY A 96 -1.86 14.43 12.41
N SER A 97 -2.13 13.52 11.44
CA SER A 97 -1.58 12.16 11.47
C SER A 97 -0.06 12.18 11.29
N GLU A 98 0.58 11.10 11.72
CA GLU A 98 2.01 10.88 11.48
C GLU A 98 2.32 10.91 9.99
N GLY A 99 3.40 11.58 9.60
CA GLY A 99 3.81 11.65 8.20
C GLY A 99 4.32 10.31 7.67
N VAL A 100 3.88 9.95 6.48
CA VAL A 100 4.31 8.75 5.76
C VAL A 100 5.70 8.95 5.18
N ARG A 101 6.58 7.98 5.35
CA ARG A 101 7.97 7.95 4.85
C ARG A 101 8.16 6.94 3.72
N VAL A 102 7.37 5.87 3.72
CA VAL A 102 7.38 4.86 2.64
C VAL A 102 5.97 4.59 2.16
N VAL A 103 5.81 4.55 0.85
CA VAL A 103 4.53 4.29 0.18
C VAL A 103 4.67 3.09 -0.74
N ALA A 104 3.71 2.17 -0.71
CA ALA A 104 3.58 1.12 -1.71
C ALA A 104 2.26 1.32 -2.48
N LEU A 105 2.35 1.65 -3.75
CA LEU A 105 1.22 1.74 -4.67
C LEU A 105 0.99 0.39 -5.35
N MET A 106 -0.22 -0.13 -5.27
CA MET A 106 -0.59 -1.37 -5.94
C MET A 106 -1.83 -1.19 -6.82
N LEU A 107 -1.75 -1.69 -8.04
CA LEU A 107 -2.88 -1.82 -8.97
C LEU A 107 -3.07 -3.30 -9.28
N ALA A 108 -4.23 -3.85 -9.01
CA ALA A 108 -4.48 -5.28 -9.12
C ALA A 108 -5.72 -5.58 -9.98
N PRO A 109 -5.70 -6.66 -10.77
CA PRO A 109 -6.91 -7.19 -11.40
C PRO A 109 -7.94 -7.56 -10.33
N GLU A 110 -9.22 -7.33 -10.60
CA GLU A 110 -10.28 -7.74 -9.67
C GLU A 110 -10.25 -9.25 -9.39
N GLU A 111 -9.90 -10.03 -10.40
CA GLU A 111 -9.89 -11.49 -10.38
C GLU A 111 -8.71 -12.07 -9.57
N GLN A 112 -7.68 -11.28 -9.30
CA GLN A 112 -6.45 -11.73 -8.60
C GLN A 112 -6.36 -11.25 -7.15
N SER A 113 -7.47 -11.24 -6.44
CA SER A 113 -7.53 -10.79 -5.03
C SER A 113 -6.54 -11.50 -4.10
N HIS A 114 -6.21 -12.77 -4.38
CA HIS A 114 -5.24 -13.54 -3.59
C HIS A 114 -3.79 -13.04 -3.74
N VAL A 115 -3.41 -12.53 -4.91
CA VAL A 115 -2.09 -11.92 -5.15
C VAL A 115 -1.98 -10.62 -4.38
N ALA A 116 -3.01 -9.77 -4.50
CA ALA A 116 -3.08 -8.50 -3.78
C ALA A 116 -2.95 -8.71 -2.26
N LEU A 117 -3.69 -9.66 -1.69
CA LEU A 117 -3.63 -9.98 -0.26
C LEU A 117 -2.23 -10.46 0.18
N LYS A 118 -1.54 -11.26 -0.62
CA LYS A 118 -0.17 -11.69 -0.32
C LYS A 118 0.81 -10.52 -0.28
N VAL A 119 0.75 -9.63 -1.26
CA VAL A 119 1.58 -8.43 -1.30
C VAL A 119 1.30 -7.54 -0.08
N MET A 120 0.03 -7.26 0.22
CA MET A 120 -0.36 -6.47 1.39
C MET A 120 0.13 -7.08 2.70
N ALA A 121 -0.02 -8.40 2.87
CA ALA A 121 0.44 -9.10 4.07
C ALA A 121 1.96 -9.05 4.23
N SER A 122 2.73 -9.13 3.13
CA SER A 122 4.19 -9.00 3.17
C SER A 122 4.61 -7.62 3.67
N PHE A 123 3.97 -6.56 3.17
CA PHE A 123 4.22 -5.20 3.66
C PHE A 123 3.75 -5.01 5.12
N ALA A 124 2.58 -5.51 5.48
CA ALA A 124 2.09 -5.44 6.85
C ALA A 124 3.09 -6.08 7.84
N ARG A 125 3.63 -7.25 7.51
CA ARG A 125 4.67 -7.92 8.32
C ARG A 125 5.97 -7.12 8.39
N LEU A 126 6.39 -6.53 7.27
CA LEU A 126 7.61 -5.74 7.20
C LEU A 126 7.53 -4.50 8.10
N PHE A 127 6.43 -3.75 8.01
CA PHE A 127 6.25 -2.49 8.74
C PHE A 127 5.72 -2.66 10.17
N SER A 128 5.19 -3.83 10.53
CA SER A 128 4.83 -4.15 11.92
C SER A 128 6.05 -4.44 12.80
N ASP A 129 7.21 -4.76 12.23
CA ASP A 129 8.46 -4.97 12.95
C ASP A 129 9.22 -3.65 13.09
N PRO A 130 9.33 -3.07 14.32
CA PRO A 130 9.97 -1.78 14.52
C PRO A 130 11.40 -1.72 14.00
N SER A 131 12.19 -2.78 14.22
CA SER A 131 13.60 -2.81 13.82
C SER A 131 13.79 -2.78 12.30
N LYS A 132 12.94 -3.49 11.57
CA LYS A 132 12.97 -3.50 10.10
C LYS A 132 12.48 -2.18 9.52
N ARG A 133 11.45 -1.62 10.13
CA ARG A 133 10.90 -0.34 9.74
C ARG A 133 11.93 0.78 9.89
N GLU A 134 12.57 0.90 11.06
CA GLU A 134 13.62 1.88 11.31
C GLU A 134 14.79 1.70 10.33
N LEU A 135 15.23 0.46 10.11
CA LEU A 135 16.25 0.17 9.12
C LEU A 135 15.89 0.73 7.73
N LEU A 136 14.67 0.49 7.24
CA LEU A 136 14.22 1.01 5.93
C LEU A 136 14.15 2.54 5.89
N PHE A 137 13.79 3.16 7.01
CA PHE A 137 13.70 4.61 7.09
C PHE A 137 15.05 5.30 7.10
N ASP A 138 16.06 4.67 7.68
CA ASP A 138 17.40 5.25 7.88
C ASP A 138 18.40 4.82 6.81
N LEU A 139 18.00 3.98 5.85
CA LEU A 139 18.84 3.64 4.72
C LEU A 139 19.11 4.84 3.83
N ASP A 140 20.38 5.11 3.58
CA ASP A 140 20.84 6.14 2.63
C ASP A 140 21.28 5.56 1.28
N ASP A 141 21.23 4.23 1.14
CA ASP A 141 21.62 3.50 -0.06
C ASP A 141 20.38 3.03 -0.82
N GLU A 142 20.19 3.56 -2.01
CA GLU A 142 19.07 3.27 -2.89
C GLU A 142 19.04 1.80 -3.34
N ASP A 143 20.20 1.21 -3.66
CA ASP A 143 20.27 -0.16 -4.14
C ASP A 143 19.98 -1.16 -3.01
N LEU A 144 20.47 -0.87 -1.82
CA LEU A 144 20.19 -1.68 -0.64
C LEU A 144 18.70 -1.57 -0.25
N PHE A 145 18.11 -0.39 -0.29
CA PHE A 145 16.68 -0.21 -0.06
C PHE A 145 15.85 -1.04 -1.04
N ALA A 146 16.15 -0.95 -2.34
CA ALA A 146 15.44 -1.69 -3.37
C ALA A 146 15.61 -3.21 -3.21
N ALA A 147 16.81 -3.68 -2.90
CA ALA A 147 17.09 -5.10 -2.68
C ALA A 147 16.30 -5.66 -1.48
N LEU A 148 16.25 -4.92 -0.37
CA LEU A 148 15.49 -5.31 0.82
C LEU A 148 13.97 -5.38 0.55
N ILE A 149 13.42 -4.38 -0.16
CA ILE A 149 12.00 -4.41 -0.54
C ILE A 149 11.72 -5.59 -1.46
N GLN A 150 12.53 -5.83 -2.49
CA GLN A 150 12.33 -6.94 -3.43
C GLN A 150 12.41 -8.29 -2.72
N GLU A 151 13.43 -8.50 -1.91
CA GLU A 151 13.58 -9.75 -1.15
C GLU A 151 12.35 -10.01 -0.27
N ARG A 152 11.90 -9.01 0.49
CA ARG A 152 10.81 -9.18 1.45
C ARG A 152 9.44 -9.34 0.80
N VAL A 153 9.19 -8.63 -0.30
CA VAL A 153 7.89 -8.66 -0.98
C VAL A 153 7.74 -9.90 -1.85
N LEU A 154 8.78 -10.26 -2.60
CA LEU A 154 8.70 -11.36 -3.57
C LEU A 154 9.01 -12.73 -2.96
N SER A 155 9.85 -12.80 -1.94
CA SER A 155 10.31 -14.07 -1.34
C SER A 155 9.44 -14.56 -0.19
N ASP A 156 8.48 -13.77 0.29
CA ASP A 156 7.59 -14.21 1.37
C ASP A 156 6.53 -15.20 0.86
N SER A 157 6.88 -16.48 0.93
CA SER A 157 6.00 -17.59 0.55
C SER A 157 5.09 -18.07 1.68
N ARG A 158 5.13 -17.43 2.86
CA ARG A 158 4.27 -17.83 3.99
C ARG A 158 2.80 -17.65 3.66
N PRO A 159 1.93 -18.55 4.14
CA PRO A 159 0.49 -18.37 4.01
C PRO A 159 0.05 -17.07 4.71
N VAL A 160 -0.84 -16.33 4.07
CA VAL A 160 -1.47 -15.15 4.68
C VAL A 160 -2.40 -15.62 5.79
N THR A 161 -2.21 -15.09 6.98
CA THR A 161 -3.07 -15.37 8.14
C THR A 161 -3.93 -14.16 8.50
N ALA A 162 -5.03 -14.38 9.25
CA ALA A 162 -5.83 -13.28 9.74
C ALA A 162 -4.99 -12.26 10.55
N ARG A 163 -3.99 -12.74 11.30
CA ARG A 163 -3.08 -11.87 12.07
C ARG A 163 -2.30 -10.90 11.21
N ASP A 164 -1.96 -11.27 9.98
CA ASP A 164 -1.17 -10.43 9.06
C ASP A 164 -1.95 -9.22 8.52
N ILE A 165 -3.28 -9.30 8.52
CA ILE A 165 -4.19 -8.28 7.98
C ILE A 165 -5.05 -7.60 9.05
N MET A 166 -5.04 -8.10 10.28
CA MET A 166 -5.80 -7.54 11.39
C MET A 166 -5.07 -6.33 11.99
N ARG A 167 -5.82 -5.27 12.28
CA ARG A 167 -5.34 -4.12 13.07
C ARG A 167 -5.73 -4.32 14.53
N PRO A 168 -4.79 -4.41 15.47
CA PRO A 168 -5.09 -4.33 16.89
C PRO A 168 -5.31 -2.86 17.31
N PRO A 169 -6.12 -2.55 18.35
CA PRO A 169 -6.89 -3.53 19.11
C PRO A 169 -8.16 -3.98 18.38
N ILE A 170 -8.46 -5.28 18.44
CA ILE A 170 -9.74 -5.78 17.95
C ILE A 170 -10.80 -5.42 18.97
N VAL A 171 -11.77 -4.64 18.55
CA VAL A 171 -12.96 -4.35 19.37
C VAL A 171 -13.92 -5.52 19.21
N SER A 172 -14.17 -6.23 20.27
CA SER A 172 -15.14 -7.33 20.31
C SER A 172 -16.21 -7.07 21.36
N VAL A 173 -17.39 -7.60 21.12
CA VAL A 173 -18.53 -7.56 22.04
C VAL A 173 -19.04 -8.97 22.28
N ALA A 174 -19.68 -9.19 23.43
CA ALA A 174 -20.33 -10.48 23.71
C ALA A 174 -21.54 -10.68 22.77
N PRO A 175 -21.91 -11.91 22.43
CA PRO A 175 -23.06 -12.19 21.57
C PRO A 175 -24.38 -11.60 22.08
N GLU A 176 -24.50 -11.44 23.40
CA GLU A 176 -25.68 -10.93 24.09
C GLU A 176 -25.69 -9.39 24.19
N THR A 177 -24.64 -8.71 23.70
CA THR A 177 -24.55 -7.24 23.76
C THR A 177 -25.68 -6.60 22.95
N PRO A 178 -26.50 -5.71 23.54
CA PRO A 178 -27.57 -5.04 22.83
C PRO A 178 -27.08 -4.29 21.60
N LEU A 179 -27.80 -4.34 20.48
CA LEU A 179 -27.44 -3.71 19.23
C LEU A 179 -27.10 -2.21 19.36
N LYS A 180 -27.82 -1.50 20.22
CA LYS A 180 -27.59 -0.09 20.52
C LYS A 180 -26.17 0.14 21.07
N GLU A 181 -25.68 -0.75 21.92
CA GLU A 181 -24.35 -0.67 22.50
C GLU A 181 -23.27 -1.03 21.45
N VAL A 182 -23.54 -2.04 20.63
CA VAL A 182 -22.67 -2.39 19.49
C VAL A 182 -22.48 -1.18 18.56
N THR A 183 -23.57 -0.51 18.18
CA THR A 183 -23.52 0.68 17.31
C THR A 183 -22.72 1.81 17.96
N ARG A 184 -22.87 2.01 19.28
CA ARG A 184 -22.11 3.02 20.01
C ARG A 184 -20.61 2.75 19.97
N ILE A 185 -20.22 1.49 20.19
CA ILE A 185 -18.81 1.06 20.16
C ILE A 185 -18.24 1.21 18.74
N MET A 186 -18.97 0.82 17.70
CA MET A 186 -18.55 1.00 16.31
C MET A 186 -18.27 2.48 16.00
N ASN A 187 -19.16 3.39 16.38
CA ASN A 187 -18.98 4.83 16.13
C ASN A 187 -17.81 5.47 16.90
N GLN A 188 -17.34 4.83 17.98
CA GLN A 188 -16.19 5.31 18.75
C GLN A 188 -14.84 4.86 18.15
N HIS A 189 -14.85 3.86 17.27
CA HIS A 189 -13.64 3.22 16.72
C HIS A 189 -13.53 3.32 15.20
N MET A 190 -14.45 4.03 14.54
CA MET A 190 -14.34 4.45 13.14
C MET A 190 -13.70 5.83 13.05
#